data_0e64daa3b8c8bdf8712551b0893664fb
#
_entry.id   0e64daa3b8c8bdf8712551b0893664fb
#
_cell.length_a   1.000
_cell.length_b   1.000
_cell.length_c   1.000
_cell.angle_alpha   90.00
_cell.angle_beta   90.00
_cell.angle_gamma   90.00
#
_symmetry.space_group_name_H-M   'P 1'
#
loop_
_entity.id
_entity.type
_entity.pdbx_description
1 polymer ?
#
loop_
_entity_poly.entity_id
_entity_poly.type
_entity_poly.pdbx_seq_one_letter_code
_entity_poly.pdbx_strand_id
1 'polypeptide(L)'
;MNLSYSVVIRTLGNTGEKYQALLQSIQAQTIQPEEIIVVIPHGYELDYKLGSERVVYCDKGMVQQRAVGIAESNAEYSLICDDDIQFSPNMVEELYKYLTLHHLNCCLPMEGVDNKWGAERINLKYSLLTRLRGRFTGQMLTGYSQSKYLDVLTYTAGHKVYVNSNKLDECYLCTTACFQCFFIRTDLAKAAHYEEELWLQEGSLTSYAAFDEPVFFSKLNLLGLRMAYALRVRYQHLDAGVGRKATNKIEAKKIRYFSIARNRTIYWYKYIYTTAPTLGKKLLALLGGLYGLTNYAVLTILINLRPKHIRSLSALFKGYKEALDYIYRSQ
;
A
#
# COMPACT_ATOMS: atom_id res chain seq x y z
N MET A 1 -21.10 -22.45 -2.43
CA MET A 1 -19.68 -22.04 -2.29
C MET A 1 -19.47 -21.76 -0.83
N ASN A 2 -18.55 -22.47 -0.16
CA ASN A 2 -18.34 -22.29 1.29
C ASN A 2 -17.09 -21.41 1.44
N LEU A 3 -17.26 -20.08 1.34
CA LEU A 3 -16.20 -19.10 1.51
C LEU A 3 -16.30 -18.49 2.91
N SER A 4 -15.26 -18.68 3.71
CA SER A 4 -15.08 -18.11 5.04
C SER A 4 -14.11 -16.91 4.93
N TYR A 5 -14.57 -15.69 5.26
CA TYR A 5 -13.71 -14.53 5.25
C TYR A 5 -14.08 -13.49 6.32
N SER A 6 -13.05 -12.79 6.79
CA SER A 6 -13.15 -11.60 7.66
C SER A 6 -12.99 -10.33 6.82
N VAL A 7 -13.67 -9.27 7.19
CA VAL A 7 -13.37 -7.91 6.69
C VAL A 7 -12.57 -7.16 7.75
N VAL A 8 -11.43 -6.62 7.37
CA VAL A 8 -10.53 -5.86 8.25
C VAL A 8 -10.46 -4.42 7.79
N ILE A 9 -10.97 -3.50 8.61
CA ILE A 9 -11.04 -2.07 8.32
C ILE A 9 -10.19 -1.31 9.32
N ARG A 10 -9.27 -0.48 8.83
CA ARG A 10 -8.61 0.52 9.68
C ARG A 10 -9.27 1.87 9.50
N THR A 11 -9.52 2.59 10.59
CA THR A 11 -10.13 3.91 10.53
C THR A 11 -9.67 4.80 11.68
N LEU A 12 -9.84 6.12 11.53
CA LEU A 12 -9.80 7.08 12.63
C LEU A 12 -11.22 7.44 13.11
N GLY A 13 -12.25 6.80 12.57
CA GLY A 13 -13.65 6.98 12.98
C GLY A 13 -14.33 8.24 12.46
N ASN A 14 -13.67 9.06 11.66
CA ASN A 14 -14.13 10.40 11.26
C ASN A 14 -14.31 10.58 9.74
N THR A 15 -14.61 9.51 9.02
CA THR A 15 -14.86 9.52 7.57
C THR A 15 -16.35 9.67 7.21
N GLY A 16 -17.24 9.64 8.22
CA GLY A 16 -18.66 9.95 8.08
C GLY A 16 -19.39 9.09 7.05
N GLU A 17 -20.08 9.73 6.10
CA GLU A 17 -20.88 9.05 5.07
C GLU A 17 -20.08 8.04 4.23
N LYS A 18 -18.78 8.21 4.10
CA LYS A 18 -17.92 7.30 3.33
C LYS A 18 -17.72 5.96 4.04
N TYR A 19 -17.48 6.02 5.34
CA TYR A 19 -17.42 4.82 6.16
C TYR A 19 -18.78 4.10 6.19
N GLN A 20 -19.88 4.87 6.28
CA GLN A 20 -21.22 4.30 6.16
C GLN A 20 -21.43 3.60 4.80
N ALA A 21 -21.00 4.22 3.70
CA ALA A 21 -21.10 3.63 2.36
C ALA A 21 -20.26 2.33 2.23
N LEU A 22 -19.08 2.28 2.85
CA LEU A 22 -18.29 1.06 2.94
C LEU A 22 -19.09 -0.06 3.65
N LEU A 23 -19.57 0.21 4.86
CA LEU A 23 -20.30 -0.79 5.65
C LEU A 23 -21.56 -1.28 4.93
N GLN A 24 -22.33 -0.39 4.30
CA GLN A 24 -23.49 -0.76 3.48
C GLN A 24 -23.09 -1.64 2.29
N SER A 25 -21.95 -1.36 1.65
CA SER A 25 -21.46 -2.17 0.55
C SER A 25 -20.97 -3.56 0.98
N ILE A 26 -20.50 -3.70 2.22
CA ILE A 26 -20.18 -5.00 2.83
C ILE A 26 -21.47 -5.79 3.10
N GLN A 27 -22.49 -5.17 3.66
CA GLN A 27 -23.80 -5.81 3.86
C GLN A 27 -24.48 -6.24 2.56
N ALA A 28 -24.21 -5.54 1.47
CA ALA A 28 -24.77 -5.85 0.15
C ALA A 28 -24.01 -6.96 -0.60
N GLN A 29 -22.93 -7.54 -0.04
CA GLN A 29 -22.17 -8.59 -0.71
C GLN A 29 -23.03 -9.85 -0.89
N THR A 30 -22.88 -10.55 -2.03
CA THR A 30 -23.54 -11.83 -2.31
C THR A 30 -23.12 -12.94 -1.35
N ILE A 31 -21.89 -12.86 -0.83
CA ILE A 31 -21.39 -13.73 0.23
C ILE A 31 -21.07 -12.83 1.41
N GLN A 32 -21.71 -13.09 2.56
CA GLN A 32 -21.50 -12.30 3.77
C GLN A 32 -20.20 -12.68 4.48
N PRO A 33 -19.47 -11.73 5.09
CA PRO A 33 -18.33 -12.04 5.94
C PRO A 33 -18.77 -12.74 7.23
N GLU A 34 -17.91 -13.57 7.79
CA GLU A 34 -18.13 -14.16 9.13
C GLU A 34 -17.95 -13.12 10.24
N GLU A 35 -17.07 -12.14 10.01
CA GLU A 35 -16.83 -11.05 10.95
C GLU A 35 -16.40 -9.77 10.22
N ILE A 36 -16.71 -8.62 10.81
CA ILE A 36 -16.21 -7.31 10.42
C ILE A 36 -15.40 -6.76 11.59
N ILE A 37 -14.09 -6.62 11.38
CA ILE A 37 -13.13 -6.14 12.38
C ILE A 37 -12.81 -4.69 12.05
N VAL A 38 -13.09 -3.79 12.97
CA VAL A 38 -12.79 -2.37 12.81
C VAL A 38 -11.71 -1.97 13.81
N VAL A 39 -10.55 -1.60 13.31
CA VAL A 39 -9.41 -1.20 14.15
C VAL A 39 -9.34 0.32 14.24
N ILE A 40 -9.49 0.82 15.44
CA ILE A 40 -9.53 2.26 15.75
C ILE A 40 -8.54 2.59 16.87
N PRO A 41 -7.86 3.74 16.82
CA PRO A 41 -6.94 4.11 17.89
C PRO A 41 -7.67 4.43 19.22
N HIS A 42 -7.00 4.19 20.33
CA HIS A 42 -7.49 4.64 21.65
C HIS A 42 -7.82 6.13 21.65
N GLY A 43 -8.95 6.50 22.26
CA GLY A 43 -9.43 7.88 22.32
C GLY A 43 -10.15 8.39 21.06
N TYR A 44 -10.38 7.51 20.07
CA TYR A 44 -11.20 7.79 18.89
C TYR A 44 -12.51 7.01 18.95
N GLU A 45 -13.55 7.52 18.30
CA GLU A 45 -14.88 6.93 18.24
C GLU A 45 -15.34 6.79 16.79
N LEU A 46 -16.22 5.82 16.53
CA LEU A 46 -16.82 5.63 15.22
C LEU A 46 -18.04 6.54 15.06
N ASP A 47 -18.07 7.33 14.00
CA ASP A 47 -19.22 8.17 13.65
C ASP A 47 -20.47 7.36 13.27
N TYR A 48 -20.28 6.11 12.85
CA TYR A 48 -21.36 5.22 12.42
C TYR A 48 -21.06 3.76 12.79
N LYS A 49 -22.10 2.97 13.09
CA LYS A 49 -22.00 1.53 13.39
C LYS A 49 -23.22 0.80 12.83
N LEU A 50 -23.01 -0.39 12.27
CA LEU A 50 -24.09 -1.33 11.94
C LEU A 50 -24.53 -2.13 13.18
N GLY A 51 -23.64 -2.27 14.15
CA GLY A 51 -23.88 -3.07 15.38
C GLY A 51 -23.37 -4.53 15.26
N SER A 52 -22.89 -4.93 14.10
CA SER A 52 -22.29 -6.27 13.89
C SER A 52 -20.77 -6.25 13.84
N GLU A 53 -20.14 -5.07 13.89
CA GLU A 53 -18.71 -4.92 13.88
C GLU A 53 -18.08 -5.24 15.24
N ARG A 54 -16.98 -5.97 15.20
CA ARG A 54 -16.09 -6.12 16.34
C ARG A 54 -15.05 -5.00 16.30
N VAL A 55 -15.19 -4.07 17.23
CA VAL A 55 -14.27 -2.92 17.36
C VAL A 55 -13.05 -3.33 18.18
N VAL A 56 -11.87 -3.11 17.64
CA VAL A 56 -10.58 -3.40 18.29
C VAL A 56 -9.80 -2.09 18.45
N TYR A 57 -9.35 -1.82 19.67
CA TYR A 57 -8.58 -0.63 19.98
C TYR A 57 -7.09 -0.91 20.02
N CYS A 58 -6.28 0.00 19.49
CA CYS A 58 -4.82 -0.07 19.54
C CYS A 58 -4.19 1.31 19.60
N ASP A 59 -2.87 1.38 19.61
CA ASP A 59 -2.16 2.65 19.47
C ASP A 59 -2.33 3.22 18.06
N LYS A 60 -2.29 4.54 17.95
CA LYS A 60 -2.46 5.24 16.67
C LYS A 60 -1.28 4.98 15.74
N GLY A 61 -1.57 4.49 14.54
CA GLY A 61 -0.59 4.30 13.49
C GLY A 61 -1.10 3.40 12.37
N MET A 62 -0.79 3.74 11.13
CA MET A 62 -1.27 2.99 9.97
C MET A 62 -0.79 1.53 9.99
N VAL A 63 0.49 1.30 10.32
CA VAL A 63 1.09 -0.03 10.40
C VAL A 63 0.52 -0.79 11.59
N GLN A 64 0.44 -0.14 12.76
CA GLN A 64 -0.10 -0.73 13.99
C GLN A 64 -1.55 -1.19 13.80
N GLN A 65 -2.41 -0.32 13.26
CA GLN A 65 -3.82 -0.67 13.06
C GLN A 65 -4.00 -1.84 12.08
N ARG A 66 -3.22 -1.88 10.99
CA ARG A 66 -3.25 -2.99 10.03
C ARG A 66 -2.71 -4.29 10.64
N ALA A 67 -1.61 -4.22 11.37
CA ALA A 67 -1.02 -5.39 12.03
C ALA A 67 -2.00 -6.01 13.03
N VAL A 68 -2.63 -5.18 13.87
CA VAL A 68 -3.65 -5.63 14.83
C VAL A 68 -4.84 -6.24 14.09
N GLY A 69 -5.36 -5.60 13.05
CA GLY A 69 -6.49 -6.12 12.29
C GLY A 69 -6.21 -7.47 11.61
N ILE A 70 -5.01 -7.65 11.07
CA ILE A 70 -4.56 -8.94 10.51
C ILE A 70 -4.47 -10.01 11.60
N ALA A 71 -3.88 -9.69 12.75
CA ALA A 71 -3.74 -10.61 13.86
C ALA A 71 -5.09 -11.10 14.42
N GLU A 72 -6.07 -10.20 14.48
CA GLU A 72 -7.41 -10.43 14.97
C GLU A 72 -8.33 -11.21 14.02
N SER A 73 -8.01 -11.29 12.73
CA SER A 73 -8.81 -12.01 11.74
C SER A 73 -8.75 -13.52 11.94
N ASN A 74 -9.90 -14.21 11.92
CA ASN A 74 -9.97 -15.65 12.22
C ASN A 74 -10.50 -16.50 11.06
N ALA A 75 -11.13 -15.91 10.04
CA ALA A 75 -11.61 -16.62 8.87
C ALA A 75 -10.46 -17.09 7.95
N GLU A 76 -10.74 -17.98 7.02
CA GLU A 76 -9.74 -18.51 6.06
C GLU A 76 -9.11 -17.42 5.18
N TYR A 77 -9.92 -16.43 4.81
CA TYR A 77 -9.50 -15.27 4.01
C TYR A 77 -9.75 -13.97 4.75
N SER A 78 -8.98 -12.95 4.42
CA SER A 78 -9.16 -11.58 4.91
C SER A 78 -9.33 -10.62 3.75
N LEU A 79 -10.41 -9.84 3.75
CA LEU A 79 -10.57 -8.63 2.94
C LEU A 79 -10.05 -7.45 3.76
N ILE A 80 -8.86 -6.98 3.44
CA ILE A 80 -8.24 -5.85 4.14
C ILE A 80 -8.50 -4.60 3.33
N CYS A 81 -9.05 -3.56 3.96
CA CYS A 81 -9.45 -2.35 3.25
C CYS A 81 -9.34 -1.07 4.08
N ASP A 82 -9.29 0.06 3.39
CA ASP A 82 -9.39 1.41 3.96
C ASP A 82 -10.87 1.79 4.20
N ASP A 83 -11.12 2.82 4.99
CA ASP A 83 -12.45 3.23 5.45
C ASP A 83 -13.21 4.18 4.50
N ASP A 84 -12.66 4.45 3.33
CA ASP A 84 -13.22 5.37 2.32
C ASP A 84 -13.38 4.72 0.95
N ILE A 85 -13.78 3.44 0.94
CA ILE A 85 -14.02 2.69 -0.29
C ILE A 85 -15.43 2.12 -0.31
N GLN A 86 -15.90 1.77 -1.49
CA GLN A 86 -17.21 1.14 -1.73
C GLN A 86 -17.05 -0.01 -2.72
N PHE A 87 -17.76 -1.12 -2.48
CA PHE A 87 -17.67 -2.34 -3.26
C PHE A 87 -18.88 -2.57 -4.15
N SER A 88 -18.68 -3.28 -5.28
CA SER A 88 -19.80 -3.88 -5.99
C SER A 88 -20.37 -5.09 -5.20
N PRO A 89 -21.65 -5.41 -5.34
CA PRO A 89 -22.28 -6.45 -4.53
C PRO A 89 -21.68 -7.85 -4.66
N ASN A 90 -21.02 -8.16 -5.76
CA ASN A 90 -20.38 -9.46 -6.03
C ASN A 90 -18.87 -9.42 -5.97
N MET A 91 -18.26 -8.36 -5.39
CA MET A 91 -16.80 -8.17 -5.45
C MET A 91 -16.05 -9.33 -4.81
N VAL A 92 -16.41 -9.72 -3.60
CA VAL A 92 -15.70 -10.79 -2.87
C VAL A 92 -15.87 -12.15 -3.56
N GLU A 93 -17.06 -12.45 -4.05
CA GLU A 93 -17.33 -13.67 -4.81
C GLU A 93 -16.44 -13.75 -6.07
N GLU A 94 -16.34 -12.66 -6.82
CA GLU A 94 -15.50 -12.59 -8.01
C GLU A 94 -14.00 -12.69 -7.66
N LEU A 95 -13.52 -12.00 -6.63
CA LEU A 95 -12.13 -12.11 -6.16
C LEU A 95 -11.79 -13.56 -5.79
N TYR A 96 -12.68 -14.25 -5.10
CA TYR A 96 -12.49 -15.65 -4.74
C TYR A 96 -12.46 -16.58 -5.96
N LYS A 97 -13.31 -16.35 -6.96
CA LYS A 97 -13.28 -17.08 -8.24
C LYS A 97 -11.93 -16.93 -8.94
N TYR A 98 -11.41 -15.69 -9.03
CA TYR A 98 -10.10 -15.44 -9.62
C TYR A 98 -8.98 -16.09 -8.82
N LEU A 99 -9.02 -15.98 -7.50
CA LEU A 99 -8.04 -16.58 -6.59
C LEU A 99 -7.96 -18.10 -6.80
N THR A 100 -9.11 -18.77 -6.84
CA THR A 100 -9.20 -20.22 -7.04
C THR A 100 -8.76 -20.63 -8.46
N LEU A 101 -9.30 -19.95 -9.49
CA LEU A 101 -9.03 -20.29 -10.89
C LEU A 101 -7.54 -20.15 -11.26
N HIS A 102 -6.87 -19.16 -10.71
CA HIS A 102 -5.47 -18.86 -11.03
C HIS A 102 -4.49 -19.35 -9.95
N HIS A 103 -4.94 -20.10 -8.95
CA HIS A 103 -4.14 -20.61 -7.83
C HIS A 103 -3.33 -19.49 -7.14
N LEU A 104 -4.00 -18.40 -6.78
CA LEU A 104 -3.41 -17.25 -6.09
C LEU A 104 -3.57 -17.38 -4.58
N ASN A 105 -2.72 -16.66 -3.83
CA ASN A 105 -2.87 -16.47 -2.38
C ASN A 105 -3.49 -15.11 -2.05
N CYS A 106 -3.41 -14.15 -2.98
CA CYS A 106 -3.94 -12.81 -2.84
C CYS A 106 -4.49 -12.34 -4.18
N CYS A 107 -5.64 -11.67 -4.14
CA CYS A 107 -6.27 -11.08 -5.31
C CYS A 107 -6.70 -9.64 -5.01
N LEU A 108 -6.47 -8.74 -5.96
CA LEU A 108 -6.78 -7.33 -5.81
C LEU A 108 -7.86 -6.91 -6.80
N PRO A 109 -8.86 -6.15 -6.36
CA PRO A 109 -9.75 -5.46 -7.27
C PRO A 109 -9.06 -4.25 -7.88
N MET A 110 -9.58 -3.75 -8.98
CA MET A 110 -9.14 -2.50 -9.58
C MET A 110 -10.00 -1.33 -9.12
N GLU A 111 -9.38 -0.20 -8.83
CA GLU A 111 -10.12 1.03 -8.54
C GLU A 111 -10.89 1.49 -9.79
N GLY A 112 -12.19 1.76 -9.66
CA GLY A 112 -13.03 2.35 -10.70
C GLY A 112 -12.71 3.83 -10.91
N VAL A 113 -12.92 4.32 -12.14
CA VAL A 113 -12.77 5.74 -12.47
C VAL A 113 -14.17 6.37 -12.57
N ASP A 114 -14.30 7.60 -12.09
CA ASP A 114 -15.48 8.46 -12.24
C ASP A 114 -16.84 7.86 -11.80
N ASN A 115 -16.87 7.30 -10.57
CA ASN A 115 -18.10 6.74 -9.97
C ASN A 115 -18.78 5.66 -10.82
N LYS A 116 -18.08 5.04 -11.76
CA LYS A 116 -18.58 3.95 -12.61
C LYS A 116 -17.84 2.67 -12.31
N TRP A 117 -18.59 1.59 -12.10
CA TRP A 117 -18.05 0.23 -11.93
C TRP A 117 -17.44 -0.34 -13.22
N GLY A 118 -17.41 0.43 -14.29
CA GLY A 118 -16.97 0.04 -15.62
C GLY A 118 -15.70 0.72 -16.06
N ALA A 119 -14.79 -0.10 -16.50
CA ALA A 119 -13.68 0.10 -17.42
C ALA A 119 -12.80 1.35 -17.32
N GLU A 120 -11.51 1.15 -17.50
CA GLU A 120 -10.49 1.99 -18.10
C GLU A 120 -9.34 2.53 -17.25
N ARG A 121 -9.02 2.02 -16.07
CA ARG A 121 -7.69 2.36 -15.49
C ARG A 121 -6.52 1.56 -16.08
N ILE A 122 -6.75 0.63 -16.97
CA ILE A 122 -5.65 -0.10 -17.65
C ILE A 122 -4.87 0.81 -18.58
N ASN A 123 -5.44 1.91 -19.00
CA ASN A 123 -4.78 3.00 -19.72
C ASN A 123 -4.34 4.13 -18.76
N LEU A 124 -3.55 3.83 -17.74
CA LEU A 124 -2.91 4.84 -16.92
C LEU A 124 -2.03 5.74 -17.80
N LYS A 125 -2.63 6.74 -18.40
CA LYS A 125 -1.92 7.79 -19.14
C LYS A 125 -1.21 8.70 -18.13
N TYR A 126 -0.09 8.23 -17.61
CA TYR A 126 0.78 9.12 -16.86
C TYR A 126 1.25 10.25 -17.76
N SER A 127 1.18 11.49 -17.28
CA SER A 127 1.73 12.63 -17.98
C SER A 127 3.23 12.40 -18.28
N LEU A 128 3.73 12.96 -19.37
CA LEU A 128 5.16 12.86 -19.72
C LEU A 128 6.05 13.28 -18.54
N LEU A 129 5.68 14.35 -17.84
CA LEU A 129 6.42 14.85 -16.68
C LEU A 129 6.44 13.82 -15.53
N THR A 130 5.31 13.18 -15.23
CA THR A 130 5.23 12.13 -14.20
C THR A 130 6.11 10.92 -14.56
N ARG A 131 6.11 10.52 -15.83
CA ARG A 131 6.95 9.41 -16.32
C ARG A 131 8.45 9.75 -16.24
N LEU A 132 8.85 10.94 -16.68
CA LEU A 132 10.23 11.40 -16.59
C LEU A 132 10.71 11.49 -15.15
N ARG A 133 9.90 12.09 -14.27
CA ARG A 133 10.19 12.17 -12.83
C ARG A 133 10.30 10.79 -12.20
N GLY A 134 9.36 9.90 -12.45
CA GLY A 134 9.37 8.54 -11.93
C GLY A 134 10.58 7.75 -12.39
N ARG A 135 10.96 7.88 -13.68
CA ARG A 135 12.16 7.24 -14.25
C ARG A 135 13.44 7.82 -13.62
N PHE A 136 13.54 9.14 -13.51
CA PHE A 136 14.71 9.79 -12.92
C PHE A 136 14.94 9.39 -11.45
N THR A 137 13.88 9.34 -10.64
CA THR A 137 13.99 8.97 -9.22
C THR A 137 13.98 7.47 -8.99
N GLY A 138 13.71 6.66 -10.01
CA GLY A 138 13.53 5.22 -9.87
C GLY A 138 12.34 4.82 -8.98
N GLN A 139 11.46 5.76 -8.60
CA GLN A 139 10.29 5.47 -7.77
C GLN A 139 9.19 4.77 -8.55
N MET A 140 8.96 5.21 -9.79
CA MET A 140 7.94 4.63 -10.66
C MET A 140 8.47 4.55 -12.08
N LEU A 141 8.75 3.34 -12.53
CA LEU A 141 9.11 3.08 -13.92
C LEU A 141 7.83 2.70 -14.66
N THR A 142 7.62 3.29 -15.84
CA THR A 142 6.53 2.89 -16.71
C THR A 142 7.08 2.16 -17.92
N GLY A 143 6.44 1.08 -18.32
CA GLY A 143 6.84 0.30 -19.49
C GLY A 143 5.62 -0.24 -20.21
N TYR A 144 5.78 -0.50 -21.52
CA TYR A 144 4.87 -1.33 -22.27
C TYR A 144 5.44 -2.73 -22.27
N SER A 145 4.62 -3.72 -21.96
CA SER A 145 5.05 -5.12 -22.01
C SER A 145 3.84 -6.01 -22.31
N GLN A 146 4.08 -7.05 -23.05
CA GLN A 146 3.17 -8.20 -23.14
C GLN A 146 3.32 -9.12 -21.92
N SER A 147 3.97 -8.63 -20.86
CA SER A 147 4.23 -9.34 -19.63
C SER A 147 2.91 -9.69 -18.92
N LYS A 148 2.90 -10.82 -18.23
CA LYS A 148 1.81 -11.19 -17.29
C LYS A 148 1.80 -10.33 -16.02
N TYR A 149 2.73 -9.40 -15.84
CA TYR A 149 2.86 -8.56 -14.64
C TYR A 149 2.35 -7.15 -14.89
N LEU A 150 1.58 -6.62 -13.94
CA LEU A 150 1.10 -5.25 -13.93
C LEU A 150 1.98 -4.32 -13.10
N ASP A 151 2.34 -4.73 -11.88
CA ASP A 151 3.16 -3.93 -10.96
C ASP A 151 4.23 -4.79 -10.29
N VAL A 152 5.49 -4.35 -10.38
CA VAL A 152 6.64 -5.12 -9.93
C VAL A 152 7.62 -4.25 -9.17
N LEU A 153 8.06 -4.71 -7.99
CA LEU A 153 9.12 -4.08 -7.21
C LEU A 153 10.44 -4.09 -7.97
N THR A 154 11.26 -3.04 -7.79
CA THR A 154 12.51 -2.85 -8.50
C THR A 154 13.69 -2.65 -7.56
N TYR A 155 14.91 -2.88 -8.06
CA TYR A 155 16.15 -2.67 -7.30
C TYR A 155 16.39 -1.21 -6.88
N THR A 156 15.65 -0.26 -7.46
CA THR A 156 15.73 1.16 -7.10
C THR A 156 14.90 1.51 -5.86
N ALA A 157 14.38 0.53 -5.13
CA ALA A 157 13.37 0.73 -4.09
C ALA A 157 12.16 1.54 -4.60
N GLY A 158 11.69 1.18 -5.73
CA GLY A 158 10.49 1.67 -6.41
C GLY A 158 9.75 0.51 -7.04
N HIS A 159 8.82 0.83 -7.92
CA HIS A 159 8.06 -0.16 -8.67
C HIS A 159 8.03 0.13 -10.17
N LYS A 160 7.76 -0.89 -10.95
CA LYS A 160 7.55 -0.78 -12.40
C LYS A 160 6.11 -1.15 -12.73
N VAL A 161 5.37 -0.19 -13.27
CA VAL A 161 4.00 -0.38 -13.74
C VAL A 161 4.04 -0.68 -15.23
N TYR A 162 3.45 -1.81 -15.61
CA TYR A 162 3.26 -2.19 -17.00
C TYR A 162 1.90 -1.70 -17.48
N VAL A 163 1.93 -0.75 -18.40
CA VAL A 163 0.73 -0.21 -19.03
C VAL A 163 0.51 -1.00 -20.31
N ASN A 164 -0.20 -2.10 -20.22
CA ASN A 164 -0.54 -2.82 -21.43
C ASN A 164 -1.60 -3.88 -21.20
N SER A 165 -2.83 -3.58 -21.49
CA SER A 165 -3.69 -4.67 -21.93
C SER A 165 -4.99 -4.19 -22.51
N ASN A 166 -5.20 -4.64 -23.70
CA ASN A 166 -6.52 -4.76 -24.32
C ASN A 166 -7.25 -6.05 -23.83
N LYS A 167 -6.67 -6.79 -22.88
CA LYS A 167 -7.20 -8.07 -22.38
C LYS A 167 -7.73 -7.89 -20.96
N LEU A 168 -8.96 -7.40 -20.85
CA LEU A 168 -9.67 -7.19 -19.57
C LEU A 168 -10.06 -8.49 -18.85
N ASP A 169 -9.85 -9.64 -19.46
CA ASP A 169 -10.35 -10.93 -18.97
C ASP A 169 -9.32 -11.69 -18.14
N GLU A 170 -8.09 -11.26 -18.13
CA GLU A 170 -6.99 -11.97 -17.48
C GLU A 170 -6.60 -11.34 -16.15
N CYS A 171 -6.13 -12.17 -15.22
CA CYS A 171 -5.41 -11.74 -14.04
C CYS A 171 -3.99 -11.32 -14.41
N TYR A 172 -3.55 -10.18 -13.92
CA TYR A 172 -2.16 -9.74 -14.06
C TYR A 172 -1.43 -9.87 -12.75
N LEU A 173 -0.37 -10.67 -12.74
CA LEU A 173 0.49 -10.85 -11.59
C LEU A 173 1.11 -9.52 -11.16
N CYS A 174 1.34 -9.37 -9.87
CA CYS A 174 2.04 -8.23 -9.29
C CYS A 174 2.87 -8.68 -8.09
N THR A 175 3.89 -7.90 -7.73
CA THR A 175 4.71 -8.13 -6.54
C THR A 175 4.53 -7.01 -5.52
N THR A 176 3.75 -6.01 -5.86
CA THR A 176 3.32 -4.91 -4.96
C THR A 176 1.97 -4.40 -5.41
N ALA A 177 1.26 -3.75 -4.51
CA ALA A 177 -0.04 -3.17 -4.75
C ALA A 177 -0.32 -2.03 -3.79
N CYS A 178 -1.45 -1.34 -3.95
CA CYS A 178 -1.94 -0.36 -3.00
C CYS A 178 -2.70 -1.05 -1.86
N PHE A 179 -2.56 -0.56 -0.63
CA PHE A 179 -3.25 -1.10 0.56
C PHE A 179 -4.73 -0.74 0.64
N GLN A 180 -5.28 -0.03 -0.33
CA GLN A 180 -6.67 0.41 -0.30
C GLN A 180 -7.66 -0.75 -0.20
N CYS A 181 -7.42 -1.85 -0.94
CA CYS A 181 -8.25 -3.05 -0.87
C CYS A 181 -7.52 -4.26 -1.45
N PHE A 182 -7.49 -5.37 -0.72
CA PHE A 182 -7.01 -6.66 -1.21
C PHE A 182 -7.61 -7.83 -0.42
N PHE A 183 -7.77 -8.96 -1.10
CA PHE A 183 -8.31 -10.20 -0.57
C PHE A 183 -7.22 -11.25 -0.52
N ILE A 184 -6.90 -11.77 0.68
CA ILE A 184 -5.71 -12.60 0.93
C ILE A 184 -6.03 -13.76 1.86
N ARG A 185 -5.29 -14.86 1.74
CA ARG A 185 -5.30 -15.93 2.74
C ARG A 185 -4.82 -15.37 4.09
N THR A 186 -5.63 -15.57 5.13
CA THR A 186 -5.36 -15.03 6.47
C THR A 186 -4.09 -15.58 7.08
N ASP A 187 -3.82 -16.88 6.91
CA ASP A 187 -2.60 -17.51 7.40
C ASP A 187 -1.33 -16.89 6.83
N LEU A 188 -1.33 -16.60 5.51
CA LEU A 188 -0.21 -15.94 4.84
C LEU A 188 -0.04 -14.48 5.30
N ALA A 189 -1.16 -13.74 5.47
CA ALA A 189 -1.11 -12.38 5.98
C ALA A 189 -0.53 -12.31 7.41
N LYS A 190 -0.92 -13.24 8.28
CA LYS A 190 -0.37 -13.39 9.64
C LYS A 190 1.10 -13.78 9.63
N ALA A 191 1.51 -14.72 8.77
CA ALA A 191 2.91 -15.15 8.64
C ALA A 191 3.85 -14.04 8.18
N ALA A 192 3.33 -12.93 7.64
CA ALA A 192 4.14 -11.77 7.33
C ALA A 192 4.65 -11.02 8.56
N HIS A 193 4.10 -11.28 9.76
CA HIS A 193 4.51 -10.61 11.00
C HIS A 193 4.64 -9.11 10.83
N TYR A 194 3.55 -8.46 10.37
CA TYR A 194 3.59 -7.05 10.01
C TYR A 194 3.77 -6.12 11.22
N GLU A 195 3.52 -6.60 12.42
CA GLU A 195 3.81 -5.95 13.70
C GLU A 195 5.30 -5.64 13.91
N GLU A 196 6.21 -6.35 13.22
CA GLU A 196 7.65 -6.08 13.26
C GLU A 196 8.05 -4.83 12.46
N GLU A 197 7.15 -4.27 11.67
CA GLU A 197 7.42 -3.15 10.76
C GLU A 197 6.99 -1.79 11.31
N LEU A 198 6.79 -1.68 12.64
CA LEU A 198 6.43 -0.42 13.31
C LEU A 198 7.43 0.70 13.08
N TRP A 199 8.68 0.36 12.78
CA TRP A 199 9.70 1.34 12.40
C TRP A 199 9.25 2.25 11.23
N LEU A 200 8.34 1.81 10.38
CA LEU A 200 7.79 2.61 9.28
C LEU A 200 7.09 3.90 9.76
N GLN A 201 6.49 3.85 10.92
CA GLN A 201 5.79 4.99 11.54
C GLN A 201 6.57 5.62 12.69
N GLU A 202 7.76 5.14 12.97
CA GLU A 202 8.69 5.71 13.94
C GLU A 202 9.59 6.77 13.30
N GLY A 203 10.32 7.52 14.17
CA GLY A 203 11.26 8.55 13.79
C GLY A 203 10.82 9.94 14.25
N SER A 204 11.75 10.86 14.22
CA SER A 204 11.62 12.16 14.88
C SER A 204 10.62 13.13 14.24
N LEU A 205 10.16 12.87 13.02
CA LEU A 205 9.21 13.72 12.28
C LEU A 205 8.02 12.95 11.70
N THR A 206 7.76 11.71 12.14
CA THR A 206 6.83 10.87 11.40
C THR A 206 5.46 10.76 12.01
N SER A 207 4.45 10.96 11.19
CA SER A 207 3.10 10.43 11.28
C SER A 207 2.67 9.75 9.97
N TYR A 208 3.60 9.58 9.02
CA TYR A 208 3.35 9.04 7.68
C TYR A 208 4.25 7.83 7.41
N ALA A 209 3.66 6.66 7.35
CA ALA A 209 4.35 5.40 7.10
C ALA A 209 4.61 5.19 5.58
N ALA A 210 5.42 6.07 4.98
CA ALA A 210 5.81 5.88 3.59
C ALA A 210 6.47 4.50 3.40
N PHE A 211 6.17 3.82 2.29
CA PHE A 211 6.66 2.48 1.95
C PHE A 211 6.05 1.33 2.76
N ASP A 212 4.95 1.55 3.47
CA ASP A 212 4.22 0.48 4.16
C ASP A 212 3.77 -0.64 3.20
N GLU A 213 3.23 -0.28 2.04
CA GLU A 213 2.81 -1.23 1.00
C GLU A 213 3.97 -2.07 0.46
N PRO A 214 5.06 -1.48 -0.08
CA PRO A 214 6.22 -2.24 -0.53
C PRO A 214 6.81 -3.15 0.54
N VAL A 215 6.84 -2.73 1.81
CA VAL A 215 7.35 -3.54 2.92
C VAL A 215 6.48 -4.77 3.14
N PHE A 216 5.17 -4.59 3.30
CA PHE A 216 4.25 -5.69 3.53
C PHE A 216 4.30 -6.72 2.39
N PHE A 217 4.17 -6.26 1.15
CA PHE A 217 4.21 -7.16 0.00
C PHE A 217 5.58 -7.79 -0.23
N SER A 218 6.68 -7.14 0.17
CA SER A 218 8.00 -7.77 0.14
C SER A 218 8.11 -8.92 1.14
N LYS A 219 7.59 -8.77 2.36
CA LYS A 219 7.52 -9.87 3.33
C LYS A 219 6.71 -11.03 2.78
N LEU A 220 5.56 -10.77 2.21
CA LEU A 220 4.72 -11.80 1.58
C LEU A 220 5.40 -12.47 0.39
N ASN A 221 6.13 -11.72 -0.46
CA ASN A 221 6.87 -12.30 -1.58
C ASN A 221 7.98 -13.26 -1.11
N LEU A 222 8.63 -12.97 0.02
CA LEU A 222 9.61 -13.89 0.64
C LEU A 222 8.96 -15.18 1.13
N LEU A 223 7.66 -15.15 1.45
CA LEU A 223 6.84 -16.31 1.85
C LEU A 223 6.19 -17.03 0.66
N GLY A 224 6.50 -16.65 -0.58
CA GLY A 224 5.96 -17.28 -1.77
C GLY A 224 4.59 -16.75 -2.22
N LEU A 225 4.29 -15.47 -1.96
CA LEU A 225 3.08 -14.81 -2.41
C LEU A 225 2.88 -14.98 -3.93
N ARG A 226 1.69 -15.43 -4.30
CA ARG A 226 1.18 -15.36 -5.67
C ARG A 226 0.00 -14.40 -5.69
N MET A 227 0.20 -13.20 -6.20
CA MET A 227 -0.75 -12.11 -6.17
C MET A 227 -1.04 -11.59 -7.57
N ALA A 228 -2.31 -11.24 -7.84
CA ALA A 228 -2.71 -10.64 -9.10
C ALA A 228 -3.85 -9.65 -8.95
N TYR A 229 -3.95 -8.73 -9.90
CA TYR A 229 -5.12 -7.90 -10.10
C TYR A 229 -6.20 -8.64 -10.90
N ALA A 230 -7.43 -8.67 -10.38
CA ALA A 230 -8.62 -9.09 -11.08
C ALA A 230 -9.19 -7.89 -11.85
N LEU A 231 -8.84 -7.76 -13.13
CA LEU A 231 -9.08 -6.55 -13.90
C LEU A 231 -10.55 -6.16 -14.07
N ARG A 232 -11.49 -7.09 -13.94
CA ARG A 232 -12.94 -6.84 -14.05
C ARG A 232 -13.61 -6.56 -12.71
N VAL A 233 -12.96 -6.90 -11.61
CA VAL A 233 -13.49 -6.67 -10.27
C VAL A 233 -13.17 -5.25 -9.83
N ARG A 234 -14.17 -4.50 -9.38
CA ARG A 234 -14.04 -3.07 -9.13
C ARG A 234 -14.43 -2.69 -7.71
N TYR A 235 -13.71 -1.72 -7.17
CA TYR A 235 -14.13 -0.92 -6.05
C TYR A 235 -14.03 0.56 -6.40
N GLN A 236 -14.73 1.40 -5.67
CA GLN A 236 -14.65 2.86 -5.79
C GLN A 236 -13.93 3.43 -4.58
N HIS A 237 -12.96 4.29 -4.80
CA HIS A 237 -12.32 5.08 -3.76
C HIS A 237 -13.05 6.41 -3.60
N LEU A 238 -13.60 6.66 -2.42
CA LEU A 238 -14.44 7.83 -2.14
C LEU A 238 -13.63 9.07 -1.72
N ASP A 239 -12.30 8.94 -1.58
CA ASP A 239 -11.31 9.95 -1.19
C ASP A 239 -11.77 10.83 -0.01
N ALA A 240 -11.69 10.29 1.20
CA ALA A 240 -12.09 11.00 2.41
C ALA A 240 -11.29 12.29 2.66
N GLY A 241 -10.12 12.41 2.05
CA GLY A 241 -9.29 13.61 2.16
C GLY A 241 -8.82 13.94 3.59
N VAL A 242 -9.12 13.08 4.56
CA VAL A 242 -8.88 13.30 5.99
C VAL A 242 -7.40 13.51 6.30
N GLY A 243 -6.51 12.78 5.60
CA GLY A 243 -5.06 12.94 5.75
C GLY A 243 -4.46 14.15 5.01
N ARG A 244 -5.20 14.80 4.11
CA ARG A 244 -4.70 15.88 3.24
C ARG A 244 -4.91 17.28 3.76
N LYS A 245 -5.71 17.47 4.80
CA LYS A 245 -5.96 18.76 5.44
C LYS A 245 -4.84 19.17 6.41
N ALA A 246 -3.57 19.08 5.96
CA ALA A 246 -2.49 19.68 6.72
C ALA A 246 -2.66 21.21 6.70
N THR A 247 -2.94 21.79 7.84
CA THR A 247 -3.07 23.24 8.04
C THR A 247 -1.80 24.01 7.66
N ASN A 248 -0.64 23.32 7.65
CA ASN A 248 0.65 23.85 7.26
C ASN A 248 1.32 23.03 6.15
N LYS A 249 1.26 23.55 4.91
CA LYS A 249 1.85 22.91 3.72
C LYS A 249 3.37 22.65 3.81
N ILE A 250 4.10 23.46 4.59
CA ILE A 250 5.55 23.31 4.78
C ILE A 250 5.82 22.12 5.70
N GLU A 251 5.07 21.99 6.79
CA GLU A 251 5.21 20.89 7.72
C GLU A 251 4.84 19.54 7.07
N ALA A 252 3.75 19.51 6.32
CA ALA A 252 3.39 18.31 5.52
C ALA A 252 4.51 17.89 4.55
N LYS A 253 5.20 18.86 3.91
CA LYS A 253 6.36 18.58 3.07
C LYS A 253 7.55 18.04 3.85
N LYS A 254 7.84 18.57 5.03
CA LYS A 254 8.93 18.07 5.88
C LYS A 254 8.68 16.63 6.28
N ILE A 255 7.49 16.32 6.80
CA ILE A 255 7.08 14.96 7.15
C ILE A 255 7.25 14.03 5.97
N ARG A 256 6.73 14.42 4.80
CA ARG A 256 6.82 13.60 3.59
C ARG A 256 8.27 13.35 3.14
N TYR A 257 9.12 14.38 3.11
CA TYR A 257 10.51 14.22 2.69
C TYR A 257 11.31 13.37 3.67
N PHE A 258 11.10 13.60 4.95
CA PHE A 258 11.68 12.78 6.01
C PHE A 258 11.28 11.31 5.87
N SER A 259 9.97 11.04 5.85
CA SER A 259 9.46 9.66 5.82
C SER A 259 9.88 8.92 4.56
N ILE A 260 9.84 9.56 3.39
CA ILE A 260 10.30 8.91 2.14
C ILE A 260 11.80 8.64 2.18
N ALA A 261 12.63 9.61 2.59
CA ALA A 261 14.08 9.42 2.65
C ALA A 261 14.47 8.32 3.63
N ARG A 262 13.89 8.34 4.83
CA ARG A 262 14.16 7.35 5.87
C ARG A 262 13.64 5.97 5.48
N ASN A 263 12.36 5.86 5.24
CA ASN A 263 11.72 4.56 5.08
C ASN A 263 12.14 3.87 3.77
N ARG A 264 12.32 4.64 2.67
CA ARG A 264 12.82 4.07 1.41
C ARG A 264 14.23 3.51 1.54
N THR A 265 15.10 4.17 2.31
CA THR A 265 16.47 3.72 2.53
C THR A 265 16.51 2.45 3.38
N ILE A 266 15.74 2.41 4.48
CA ILE A 266 15.61 1.21 5.33
C ILE A 266 14.98 0.06 4.54
N TYR A 267 13.90 0.32 3.80
CA TYR A 267 13.25 -0.64 2.93
C TYR A 267 14.22 -1.25 1.91
N TRP A 268 14.96 -0.39 1.19
CA TRP A 268 15.96 -0.85 0.24
C TRP A 268 16.99 -1.78 0.90
N TYR A 269 17.50 -1.40 2.05
CA TYR A 269 18.47 -2.22 2.78
C TYR A 269 17.86 -3.56 3.22
N LYS A 270 16.75 -3.54 3.98
CA LYS A 270 16.12 -4.75 4.54
C LYS A 270 15.58 -5.72 3.50
N TYR A 271 14.93 -5.22 2.45
CA TYR A 271 14.12 -6.04 1.55
C TYR A 271 14.66 -6.18 0.14
N ILE A 272 15.67 -5.42 -0.24
CA ILE A 272 16.25 -5.49 -1.57
C ILE A 272 17.71 -5.90 -1.51
N TYR A 273 18.50 -5.24 -0.68
CA TYR A 273 19.95 -5.49 -0.60
C TYR A 273 20.27 -6.77 0.20
N THR A 274 19.75 -6.89 1.44
CA THR A 274 20.06 -8.04 2.30
C THR A 274 19.45 -9.35 1.83
N THR A 275 18.28 -9.30 1.19
CA THR A 275 17.57 -10.46 0.65
C THR A 275 18.06 -10.89 -0.74
N ALA A 276 18.96 -10.13 -1.35
CA ALA A 276 19.50 -10.47 -2.68
C ALA A 276 20.30 -11.78 -2.62
N PRO A 277 19.89 -12.84 -3.36
CA PRO A 277 20.38 -14.20 -3.16
C PRO A 277 21.78 -14.47 -3.73
N THR A 278 22.30 -13.58 -4.58
CA THR A 278 23.63 -13.75 -5.21
C THR A 278 24.41 -12.44 -5.17
N LEU A 279 25.74 -12.54 -5.25
CA LEU A 279 26.61 -11.36 -5.30
C LEU A 279 26.25 -10.41 -6.45
N GLY A 280 25.95 -10.96 -7.65
CA GLY A 280 25.50 -10.16 -8.80
C GLY A 280 24.20 -9.39 -8.51
N LYS A 281 23.22 -10.03 -7.85
CA LYS A 281 21.98 -9.37 -7.45
C LYS A 281 22.22 -8.35 -6.33
N LYS A 282 23.13 -8.59 -5.39
CA LYS A 282 23.55 -7.60 -4.40
C LYS A 282 24.16 -6.36 -5.05
N LEU A 283 25.03 -6.56 -6.06
CA LEU A 283 25.61 -5.46 -6.82
C LEU A 283 24.53 -4.66 -7.57
N LEU A 284 23.59 -5.34 -8.23
CA LEU A 284 22.44 -4.67 -8.88
C LEU A 284 21.56 -3.90 -7.87
N ALA A 285 21.34 -4.48 -6.69
CA ALA A 285 20.61 -3.82 -5.60
C ALA A 285 21.35 -2.56 -5.12
N LEU A 286 22.68 -2.64 -4.96
CA LEU A 286 23.52 -1.50 -4.57
C LEU A 286 23.45 -0.38 -5.63
N LEU A 287 23.67 -0.70 -6.89
CA LEU A 287 23.61 0.29 -7.99
C LEU A 287 22.21 0.88 -8.13
N GLY A 288 21.17 0.05 -8.03
CA GLY A 288 19.78 0.48 -8.06
C GLY A 288 19.42 1.40 -6.89
N GLY A 289 19.88 1.06 -5.67
CA GLY A 289 19.69 1.89 -4.49
C GLY A 289 20.41 3.23 -4.60
N LEU A 290 21.68 3.21 -4.97
CA LEU A 290 22.46 4.45 -5.20
C LEU A 290 21.75 5.34 -6.23
N TYR A 291 21.34 4.78 -7.37
CA TYR A 291 20.59 5.50 -8.39
C TYR A 291 19.30 6.10 -7.82
N GLY A 292 18.45 5.28 -7.23
CA GLY A 292 17.11 5.68 -6.80
C GLY A 292 17.12 6.68 -5.64
N LEU A 293 17.97 6.45 -4.63
CA LEU A 293 18.05 7.30 -3.44
C LEU A 293 18.72 8.64 -3.76
N THR A 294 19.83 8.61 -4.50
CA THR A 294 20.54 9.83 -4.89
C THR A 294 19.70 10.73 -5.81
N ASN A 295 19.10 10.17 -6.85
CA ASN A 295 18.27 10.95 -7.77
C ASN A 295 17.00 11.49 -7.11
N TYR A 296 16.43 10.77 -6.13
CA TYR A 296 15.34 11.31 -5.32
C TYR A 296 15.80 12.54 -4.52
N ALA A 297 16.96 12.45 -3.87
CA ALA A 297 17.53 13.58 -3.12
C ALA A 297 17.80 14.77 -4.04
N VAL A 298 18.50 14.56 -5.16
CA VAL A 298 18.82 15.61 -6.14
C VAL A 298 17.55 16.30 -6.64
N LEU A 299 16.55 15.54 -7.10
CA LEU A 299 15.31 16.13 -7.58
C LEU A 299 14.58 16.90 -6.48
N THR A 300 14.54 16.36 -5.26
CA THR A 300 13.90 17.04 -4.12
C THR A 300 14.59 18.35 -3.80
N ILE A 301 15.92 18.39 -3.85
CA ILE A 301 16.69 19.63 -3.67
C ILE A 301 16.36 20.62 -4.78
N LEU A 302 16.46 20.21 -6.05
CA LEU A 302 16.25 21.10 -7.21
C LEU A 302 14.86 21.76 -7.22
N ILE A 303 13.79 21.01 -6.92
CA ILE A 303 12.43 21.56 -6.90
C ILE A 303 12.12 22.45 -5.68
N ASN A 304 13.00 22.44 -4.66
CA ASN A 304 12.82 23.19 -3.41
C ASN A 304 13.90 24.24 -3.17
N LEU A 305 14.67 24.63 -4.18
CA LEU A 305 15.69 25.72 -4.08
C LEU A 305 15.06 27.10 -3.79
N ARG A 306 13.75 27.27 -3.93
CA ARG A 306 13.07 28.52 -3.58
C ARG A 306 13.16 28.80 -2.07
N PRO A 307 13.46 30.04 -1.62
CA PRO A 307 13.70 30.37 -0.21
C PRO A 307 12.62 29.90 0.74
N LYS A 308 11.33 29.95 0.33
CA LYS A 308 10.20 29.48 1.13
C LYS A 308 10.17 27.95 1.37
N HIS A 309 10.88 27.18 0.59
CA HIS A 309 10.87 25.72 0.65
C HIS A 309 12.17 25.10 1.16
N ILE A 310 13.26 25.89 1.21
CA ILE A 310 14.59 25.41 1.62
C ILE A 310 14.58 24.81 3.03
N ARG A 311 13.72 25.36 3.92
CA ARG A 311 13.55 24.84 5.28
C ARG A 311 13.04 23.40 5.33
N SER A 312 12.41 22.90 4.27
CA SER A 312 11.94 21.50 4.22
C SER A 312 13.03 20.52 3.81
N LEU A 313 14.17 21.01 3.26
CA LEU A 313 15.28 20.14 2.86
C LEU A 313 16.04 19.55 4.06
N SER A 314 16.08 20.25 5.20
CA SER A 314 16.68 19.69 6.42
C SER A 314 16.02 18.38 6.84
N ALA A 315 14.71 18.24 6.63
CA ALA A 315 13.97 17.01 6.91
C ALA A 315 14.38 15.84 6.00
N LEU A 316 14.71 16.11 4.72
CA LEU A 316 15.24 15.09 3.81
C LEU A 316 16.56 14.51 4.33
N PHE A 317 17.52 15.36 4.66
CA PHE A 317 18.83 14.94 5.19
C PHE A 317 18.70 14.23 6.53
N LYS A 318 17.81 14.72 7.40
CA LYS A 318 17.51 14.09 8.68
C LYS A 318 16.95 12.67 8.47
N GLY A 319 16.07 12.48 7.50
CA GLY A 319 15.54 11.16 7.13
C GLY A 319 16.63 10.19 6.69
N TYR A 320 17.55 10.61 5.81
CA TYR A 320 18.69 9.76 5.43
C TYR A 320 19.62 9.43 6.60
N LYS A 321 19.93 10.41 7.45
CA LYS A 321 20.74 10.18 8.64
C LYS A 321 20.11 9.13 9.56
N GLU A 322 18.84 9.29 9.92
CA GLU A 322 18.13 8.34 10.77
C GLU A 322 18.00 6.95 10.14
N ALA A 323 17.92 6.86 8.82
CA ALA A 323 17.94 5.57 8.13
C ALA A 323 19.30 4.87 8.27
N LEU A 324 20.40 5.60 8.10
CA LEU A 324 21.74 5.06 8.28
C LEU A 324 21.99 4.65 9.72
N ASP A 325 21.57 5.47 10.69
CA ASP A 325 21.65 5.15 12.12
C ASP A 325 20.84 3.87 12.46
N TYR A 326 19.66 3.72 11.87
CA TYR A 326 18.84 2.52 12.02
C TYR A 326 19.55 1.28 11.44
N ILE A 327 20.07 1.37 10.22
CA ILE A 327 20.77 0.27 9.55
C ILE A 327 22.01 -0.15 10.33
N TYR A 328 22.78 0.81 10.82
CA TYR A 328 23.99 0.53 11.61
C TYR A 328 23.69 -0.21 12.91
N ARG A 329 22.59 0.16 13.61
CA ARG A 329 22.18 -0.51 14.87
C ARG A 329 21.56 -1.89 14.64
N SER A 330 21.15 -2.20 13.41
CA SER A 330 20.51 -3.47 13.04
C SER A 330 21.52 -4.52 12.56
N GLN A 331 22.78 -4.16 12.42
CA GLN A 331 23.90 -5.04 12.10
C GLN A 331 24.54 -5.61 13.36
#